data_362506aceafbe9c6ffbc89038eef8148
#
_entry.id   362506aceafbe9c6ffbc89038eef8148
#
_cell.length_a   1.000
_cell.length_b   1.000
_cell.length_c   1.000
_cell.angle_alpha   90.00
_cell.angle_beta   90.00
_cell.angle_gamma   90.00
#
_symmetry.space_group_name_H-M   'P 1'
#
loop_
_entity.id
_entity.type
_entity.pdbx_description
1 polymer ?
#
loop_
_entity_poly.entity_id
_entity_poly.type
_entity_poly.pdbx_seq_one_letter_code
_entity_poly.pdbx_strand_id
1 'polypeptide(L)'
;MDDSVAPSRVDMASQQAMAIPWGILRCDGTNASKIRWFGDQVPVSPLLGREFLSGHHDCWGLVRDVYRTQFGVTLTNTPRDENWYRDQAPHGKAINIVGPESINETGFHLIPKDEMRVGDVVIGKVGRAGVVNHCGLVVGNGLILHQLEGRYSRREPIGPWMSYIRYVIRHSRFMDAREPAPVIRVS
;
A
#
# COMPACT_ATOMS: atom_id res chain seq x y z
N MET A 1 16.64 -18.70 5.20
CA MET A 1 16.47 -17.70 6.25
C MET A 1 15.77 -16.53 5.62
N ASP A 2 14.65 -16.13 6.16
CA ASP A 2 13.96 -14.94 5.68
C ASP A 2 14.79 -13.72 6.12
N ASP A 3 15.50 -13.12 5.15
CA ASP A 3 16.36 -11.94 5.36
C ASP A 3 15.55 -10.63 5.31
N SER A 4 14.24 -10.68 5.41
CA SER A 4 13.39 -9.51 5.32
C SER A 4 13.45 -8.71 6.61
N VAL A 5 14.29 -7.69 6.62
CA VAL A 5 14.26 -6.66 7.66
C VAL A 5 13.28 -5.58 7.21
N ALA A 6 12.11 -5.53 7.82
CA ALA A 6 11.13 -4.46 7.60
C ALA A 6 11.36 -3.32 8.59
N PRO A 7 11.12 -2.05 8.18
CA PRO A 7 11.14 -0.93 9.11
C PRO A 7 10.03 -1.08 10.14
N SER A 8 10.32 -0.77 11.40
CA SER A 8 9.32 -0.67 12.44
C SER A 8 8.47 0.60 12.26
N ARG A 9 7.37 0.69 12.99
CA ARG A 9 6.54 1.91 13.04
C ARG A 9 7.35 3.13 13.44
N VAL A 10 8.29 2.98 14.38
CA VAL A 10 9.14 4.07 14.85
C VAL A 10 10.13 4.48 13.77
N ASP A 11 10.75 3.51 13.07
CA ASP A 11 11.65 3.79 11.96
C ASP A 11 10.94 4.57 10.85
N MET A 12 9.72 4.16 10.49
CA MET A 12 8.91 4.86 9.49
C MET A 12 8.59 6.30 9.91
N ALA A 13 8.15 6.52 11.16
CA ALA A 13 7.83 7.84 11.66
C ALA A 13 9.07 8.75 11.69
N SER A 14 10.22 8.23 12.14
CA SER A 14 11.47 8.97 12.19
C SER A 14 11.98 9.31 10.78
N GLN A 15 11.94 8.35 9.86
CA GLN A 15 12.32 8.58 8.48
C GLN A 15 11.46 9.68 7.83
N GLN A 16 10.15 9.66 8.05
CA GLN A 16 9.24 10.68 7.52
C GLN A 16 9.54 12.07 8.09
N ALA A 17 9.80 12.17 9.39
CA ALA A 17 10.16 13.43 10.03
C ALA A 17 11.48 14.02 9.51
N MET A 18 12.45 13.17 9.19
CA MET A 18 13.74 13.59 8.63
C MET A 18 13.71 13.84 7.13
N ALA A 19 12.74 13.23 6.41
CA ALA A 19 12.56 13.33 4.97
C ALA A 19 13.81 13.01 4.13
N ILE A 20 14.63 12.05 4.60
CA ILE A 20 15.80 11.52 3.89
C ILE A 20 15.66 10.01 3.69
N PRO A 21 16.37 9.39 2.72
CA PRO A 21 16.40 7.94 2.60
C PRO A 21 16.99 7.28 3.85
N TRP A 22 16.36 6.22 4.33
CA TRP A 22 16.90 5.39 5.41
C TRP A 22 17.24 4.00 4.89
N GLY A 23 18.33 3.45 5.40
CA GLY A 23 18.72 2.07 5.16
C GLY A 23 18.61 1.24 6.43
N ILE A 24 17.98 0.06 6.33
CA ILE A 24 17.92 -0.90 7.44
C ILE A 24 18.60 -2.19 7.04
N LEU A 25 19.33 -2.78 7.98
CA LEU A 25 20.00 -4.07 7.81
C LEU A 25 19.94 -4.87 9.12
N ARG A 26 20.02 -6.18 9.01
CA ARG A 26 20.24 -7.08 10.15
C ARG A 26 21.73 -7.40 10.24
N CYS A 27 22.26 -7.38 11.45
CA CYS A 27 23.62 -7.83 11.75
C CYS A 27 23.57 -8.83 12.91
N ASP A 28 24.25 -9.96 12.77
CA ASP A 28 24.38 -11.00 13.82
C ASP A 28 25.74 -10.98 14.53
N GLY A 29 26.52 -9.93 14.29
CA GLY A 29 27.88 -9.77 14.81
C GLY A 29 28.98 -10.29 13.88
N THR A 30 28.63 -11.15 12.93
CA THR A 30 29.57 -11.72 11.96
C THR A 30 29.15 -11.43 10.52
N ASN A 31 27.85 -11.49 10.24
CA ASN A 31 27.27 -11.27 8.93
C ASN A 31 26.29 -10.12 8.96
N ALA A 32 26.16 -9.41 7.83
CA ALA A 32 25.13 -8.40 7.62
C ALA A 32 24.26 -8.77 6.43
N SER A 33 22.93 -8.56 6.55
CA SER A 33 22.03 -8.67 5.43
C SER A 33 22.27 -7.58 4.39
N LYS A 34 21.62 -7.67 3.24
CA LYS A 34 21.56 -6.53 2.31
C LYS A 34 20.85 -5.36 2.98
N ILE A 35 21.32 -4.14 2.69
CA ILE A 35 20.64 -2.91 3.10
C ILE A 35 19.31 -2.81 2.35
N ARG A 36 18.23 -2.62 3.09
CA ARG A 36 16.90 -2.28 2.54
C ARG A 36 16.67 -0.79 2.71
N TRP A 37 16.65 -0.07 1.59
CA TRP A 37 16.38 1.37 1.57
C TRP A 37 14.89 1.63 1.57
N PHE A 38 14.44 2.64 2.32
CA PHE A 38 13.03 3.04 2.38
C PHE A 38 12.88 4.56 2.57
N GLY A 39 11.68 5.06 2.32
CA GLY A 39 11.32 6.48 2.33
C GLY A 39 10.99 7.01 0.93
N ASP A 40 10.29 8.13 0.87
CA ASP A 40 9.79 8.70 -0.40
C ASP A 40 10.90 9.25 -1.32
N GLN A 41 12.09 9.44 -0.78
CA GLN A 41 13.29 9.87 -1.51
C GLN A 41 14.02 8.72 -2.21
N VAL A 42 13.64 7.48 -1.91
CA VAL A 42 14.19 6.30 -2.59
C VAL A 42 13.55 6.18 -3.98
N PRO A 43 14.33 5.85 -5.04
CA PRO A 43 13.78 5.56 -6.34
C PRO A 43 12.71 4.47 -6.29
N VAL A 44 11.62 4.65 -7.03
CA VAL A 44 10.53 3.68 -7.06
C VAL A 44 10.98 2.42 -7.77
N SER A 45 10.86 1.29 -7.11
CA SER A 45 11.07 -0.04 -7.70
C SER A 45 10.00 -0.34 -8.77
N PRO A 46 10.27 -1.25 -9.72
CA PRO A 46 9.25 -1.69 -10.69
C PRO A 46 7.93 -2.03 -10.01
N LEU A 47 6.82 -1.63 -10.62
CA LEU A 47 5.49 -1.83 -10.02
C LEU A 47 5.02 -3.30 -10.08
N LEU A 48 5.60 -4.10 -10.98
CA LEU A 48 5.36 -5.54 -11.08
C LEU A 48 6.58 -6.33 -10.61
N GLY A 49 6.34 -7.47 -10.00
CA GLY A 49 7.38 -8.43 -9.63
C GLY A 49 8.26 -7.99 -8.46
N ARG A 50 7.90 -6.94 -7.73
CA ARG A 50 8.70 -6.52 -6.57
C ARG A 50 8.37 -7.32 -5.31
N GLU A 51 9.38 -7.59 -4.50
CA GLU A 51 9.24 -8.28 -3.23
C GLU A 51 8.41 -7.47 -2.23
N PHE A 52 7.67 -8.19 -1.40
CA PHE A 52 6.93 -7.58 -0.29
C PHE A 52 7.89 -7.13 0.81
N LEU A 53 7.72 -5.90 1.26
CA LEU A 53 8.40 -5.34 2.43
C LEU A 53 7.39 -4.51 3.22
N SER A 54 7.04 -4.96 4.41
CA SER A 54 6.04 -4.29 5.26
C SER A 54 6.43 -2.83 5.50
N GLY A 55 5.45 -1.94 5.40
CA GLY A 55 5.66 -0.51 5.60
C GLY A 55 6.23 0.25 4.39
N HIS A 56 6.80 -0.44 3.41
CA HIS A 56 7.41 0.17 2.22
C HIS A 56 6.88 -0.43 0.91
N HIS A 57 7.23 -1.68 0.60
CA HIS A 57 6.75 -2.40 -0.59
C HIS A 57 5.61 -3.35 -0.20
N ASP A 58 4.55 -2.82 0.35
CA ASP A 58 3.31 -3.52 0.65
C ASP A 58 2.16 -3.02 -0.24
N CYS A 59 0.95 -3.46 0.02
CA CYS A 59 -0.20 -3.09 -0.80
C CYS A 59 -0.43 -1.57 -0.85
N TRP A 60 -0.29 -0.87 0.29
CA TRP A 60 -0.45 0.58 0.35
C TRP A 60 0.74 1.32 -0.27
N GLY A 61 1.97 0.85 -0.03
CA GLY A 61 3.17 1.37 -0.68
C GLY A 61 3.09 1.30 -2.20
N LEU A 62 2.52 0.21 -2.74
CA LEU A 62 2.31 0.06 -4.19
C LEU A 62 1.32 1.11 -4.75
N VAL A 63 0.20 1.35 -4.06
CA VAL A 63 -0.76 2.40 -4.44
C VAL A 63 -0.09 3.77 -4.39
N ARG A 64 0.63 4.07 -3.31
CA ARG A 64 1.36 5.33 -3.14
C ARG A 64 2.35 5.58 -4.27
N ASP A 65 3.08 4.56 -4.69
CA ASP A 65 4.07 4.67 -5.76
C ASP A 65 3.44 4.98 -7.11
N VAL A 66 2.30 4.36 -7.45
CA VAL A 66 1.55 4.72 -8.66
C VAL A 66 1.07 6.16 -8.58
N TYR A 67 0.47 6.55 -7.47
CA TYR A 67 -0.04 7.91 -7.30
C TYR A 67 1.06 8.95 -7.41
N ARG A 68 2.21 8.71 -6.78
CA ARG A 68 3.37 9.59 -6.83
C ARG A 68 3.96 9.70 -8.23
N THR A 69 4.20 8.58 -8.90
CA THR A 69 4.94 8.56 -10.16
C THR A 69 4.09 8.88 -11.38
N GLN A 70 2.80 8.52 -11.36
CA GLN A 70 1.95 8.67 -12.54
C GLN A 70 0.95 9.82 -12.44
N PHE A 71 0.58 10.20 -11.22
CA PHE A 71 -0.41 11.25 -10.99
C PHE A 71 0.19 12.50 -10.33
N GLY A 72 1.44 12.44 -9.84
CA GLY A 72 2.06 13.54 -9.10
C GLY A 72 1.38 13.82 -7.75
N VAL A 73 0.74 12.80 -7.16
CA VAL A 73 0.04 12.90 -5.88
C VAL A 73 0.81 12.13 -4.82
N THR A 74 1.27 12.81 -3.79
CA THR A 74 1.94 12.18 -2.65
C THR A 74 0.89 11.82 -1.60
N LEU A 75 0.64 10.54 -1.43
CA LEU A 75 -0.27 10.03 -0.41
C LEU A 75 0.47 9.81 0.91
N THR A 76 -0.22 10.04 2.02
CA THR A 76 0.31 9.78 3.37
C THR A 76 0.73 8.33 3.53
N ASN A 77 1.92 8.11 4.10
CA ASN A 77 2.39 6.78 4.47
C ASN A 77 2.24 6.56 5.98
N THR A 78 1.11 6.07 6.41
CA THR A 78 0.85 5.81 7.83
C THR A 78 1.88 4.81 8.39
N PRO A 79 2.67 5.19 9.41
CA PRO A 79 3.62 4.29 10.05
C PRO A 79 2.95 3.06 10.64
N ARG A 80 3.49 1.88 10.34
CA ARG A 80 2.93 0.59 10.74
C ARG A 80 4.01 -0.48 10.93
N ASP A 81 3.80 -1.36 11.87
CA ASP A 81 4.61 -2.55 12.08
C ASP A 81 4.09 -3.71 11.23
N GLU A 82 4.85 -4.80 11.15
CA GLU A 82 4.33 -6.07 10.66
C GLU A 82 3.09 -6.49 11.47
N ASN A 83 2.14 -7.12 10.79
CA ASN A 83 0.88 -7.58 11.42
C ASN A 83 0.04 -6.46 12.07
N TRP A 84 0.22 -5.19 11.68
CA TRP A 84 -0.56 -4.04 12.19
C TRP A 84 -2.09 -4.25 12.19
N TYR A 85 -2.58 -5.14 11.35
CA TYR A 85 -3.99 -5.48 11.17
C TYR A 85 -4.50 -6.59 12.11
N ARG A 86 -3.64 -7.16 12.96
CA ARG A 86 -4.00 -8.20 13.92
C ARG A 86 -4.17 -7.61 15.31
N ASP A 87 -5.19 -8.08 16.03
CA ASP A 87 -5.24 -7.88 17.47
C ASP A 87 -4.09 -8.66 18.14
N GLN A 88 -3.55 -8.16 19.22
CA GLN A 88 -2.41 -8.72 19.95
C GLN A 88 -1.04 -8.60 19.22
N ALA A 89 -0.95 -7.81 18.18
CA ALA A 89 0.34 -7.37 17.66
C ALA A 89 1.10 -6.55 18.74
N PRO A 90 2.39 -6.25 18.55
CA PRO A 90 3.18 -5.48 19.53
C PRO A 90 2.56 -4.15 19.95
N HIS A 91 1.70 -3.58 19.14
CA HIS A 91 0.94 -2.34 19.39
C HIS A 91 -0.42 -2.56 20.10
N GLY A 92 -0.79 -3.80 20.46
CA GLY A 92 -2.00 -4.16 21.21
C GLY A 92 -3.24 -4.41 20.34
N LYS A 93 -3.87 -3.37 19.80
CA LYS A 93 -5.04 -3.49 18.91
C LYS A 93 -4.66 -3.28 17.44
N ALA A 94 -5.42 -3.91 16.55
CA ALA A 94 -5.28 -3.70 15.11
C ALA A 94 -5.44 -2.21 14.75
N ILE A 95 -4.57 -1.72 13.87
CA ILE A 95 -4.58 -0.32 13.41
C ILE A 95 -5.35 -0.24 12.09
N ASN A 96 -6.32 0.66 12.00
CA ASN A 96 -7.10 0.86 10.77
C ASN A 96 -6.49 1.97 9.91
N ILE A 97 -5.46 1.64 9.13
CA ILE A 97 -4.70 2.63 8.33
C ILE A 97 -5.42 3.09 7.06
N VAL A 98 -6.43 2.36 6.62
CA VAL A 98 -7.22 2.65 5.41
C VAL A 98 -8.72 2.49 5.68
N GLY A 99 -9.15 2.74 6.91
CA GLY A 99 -10.55 2.69 7.30
C GLY A 99 -11.33 3.96 6.91
N PRO A 100 -12.68 3.90 6.96
CA PRO A 100 -13.52 5.04 6.59
C PRO A 100 -13.19 6.34 7.33
N GLU A 101 -12.73 6.25 8.58
CA GLU A 101 -12.37 7.41 9.40
C GLU A 101 -11.11 8.14 8.91
N SER A 102 -10.14 7.38 8.37
CA SER A 102 -8.87 7.93 7.86
C SER A 102 -8.92 8.29 6.37
N ILE A 103 -9.92 7.84 5.64
CA ILE A 103 -10.02 8.04 4.18
C ILE A 103 -10.07 9.52 3.82
N ASN A 104 -10.92 10.30 4.47
CA ASN A 104 -11.09 11.72 4.15
C ASN A 104 -9.81 12.54 4.42
N GLU A 105 -9.03 12.18 5.43
CA GLU A 105 -7.76 12.84 5.75
C GLU A 105 -6.69 12.60 4.68
N THR A 106 -6.86 11.55 3.88
CA THR A 106 -5.92 11.19 2.79
C THR A 106 -6.32 11.74 1.43
N GLY A 107 -7.40 12.53 1.35
CA GLY A 107 -7.91 13.09 0.10
C GLY A 107 -8.74 12.11 -0.73
N PHE A 108 -9.16 10.98 -0.16
CA PHE A 108 -10.04 10.01 -0.80
C PHE A 108 -11.49 10.16 -0.35
N HIS A 109 -12.41 9.69 -1.17
CA HIS A 109 -13.83 9.62 -0.91
C HIS A 109 -14.35 8.22 -1.19
N LEU A 110 -15.30 7.76 -0.38
CA LEU A 110 -16.02 6.52 -0.65
C LEU A 110 -16.88 6.66 -1.90
N ILE A 111 -16.86 5.65 -2.75
CA ILE A 111 -17.73 5.55 -3.92
C ILE A 111 -18.47 4.22 -3.94
N PRO A 112 -19.64 4.15 -4.59
CA PRO A 112 -20.32 2.88 -4.86
C PRO A 112 -19.44 1.92 -5.65
N LYS A 113 -19.54 0.61 -5.36
CA LYS A 113 -18.71 -0.39 -6.03
C LYS A 113 -19.00 -0.52 -7.53
N ASP A 114 -20.21 -0.26 -7.95
CA ASP A 114 -20.67 -0.27 -9.34
C ASP A 114 -20.20 0.95 -10.14
N GLU A 115 -19.76 2.01 -9.46
CA GLU A 115 -19.13 3.17 -10.09
C GLU A 115 -17.59 3.07 -10.20
N MET A 116 -17.04 1.91 -9.85
CA MET A 116 -15.59 1.69 -9.83
C MET A 116 -14.97 1.86 -11.22
N ARG A 117 -13.84 2.62 -11.28
CA ARG A 117 -13.11 2.88 -12.52
C ARG A 117 -11.60 2.86 -12.31
N VAL A 118 -10.85 2.94 -13.38
CA VAL A 118 -9.38 3.02 -13.35
C VAL A 118 -8.92 4.18 -12.45
N GLY A 119 -7.94 3.93 -11.62
CA GLY A 119 -7.42 4.89 -10.64
C GLY A 119 -8.05 4.76 -9.25
N ASP A 120 -9.19 4.07 -9.12
CA ASP A 120 -9.79 3.81 -7.82
C ASP A 120 -8.99 2.76 -7.02
N VAL A 121 -9.06 2.87 -5.71
CA VAL A 121 -8.44 1.92 -4.79
C VAL A 121 -9.54 1.08 -4.15
N VAL A 122 -9.41 -0.23 -4.29
CA VAL A 122 -10.25 -1.20 -3.58
C VAL A 122 -9.64 -1.52 -2.24
N ILE A 123 -10.47 -1.50 -1.19
CA ILE A 123 -10.08 -1.80 0.18
C ILE A 123 -10.78 -3.08 0.61
N GLY A 124 -10.02 -4.03 1.11
CA GLY A 124 -10.52 -5.35 1.42
C GLY A 124 -10.04 -5.90 2.76
N LYS A 125 -10.65 -7.02 3.12
CA LYS A 125 -10.29 -7.82 4.29
C LYS A 125 -9.91 -9.22 3.84
N VAL A 126 -8.65 -9.59 4.04
CA VAL A 126 -8.08 -10.88 3.64
C VAL A 126 -7.71 -11.67 4.90
N GLY A 127 -8.03 -12.96 4.91
CA GLY A 127 -7.73 -13.84 6.02
C GLY A 127 -8.49 -13.47 7.31
N ARG A 128 -7.87 -13.78 8.46
CA ARG A 128 -8.44 -13.53 9.79
C ARG A 128 -7.92 -12.22 10.39
N ALA A 129 -8.18 -11.10 9.72
CA ALA A 129 -7.79 -9.78 10.20
C ALA A 129 -8.87 -9.16 11.10
N GLY A 130 -8.50 -8.37 12.10
CA GLY A 130 -9.43 -7.58 12.92
C GLY A 130 -10.06 -6.42 12.15
N VAL A 131 -9.28 -5.83 11.24
CA VAL A 131 -9.66 -4.67 10.40
C VAL A 131 -9.47 -4.98 8.92
N VAL A 132 -9.81 -4.06 8.03
CA VAL A 132 -9.39 -4.12 6.62
C VAL A 132 -7.87 -4.06 6.56
N ASN A 133 -7.26 -4.93 5.76
CA ASN A 133 -5.81 -5.14 5.78
C ASN A 133 -5.19 -5.27 4.40
N HIS A 134 -5.96 -5.02 3.36
CA HIS A 134 -5.48 -5.13 2.00
C HIS A 134 -6.07 -4.06 1.10
N CYS A 135 -5.29 -3.59 0.15
CA CYS A 135 -5.76 -2.71 -0.90
C CYS A 135 -5.19 -3.11 -2.25
N GLY A 136 -5.85 -2.66 -3.30
CA GLY A 136 -5.41 -2.81 -4.68
C GLY A 136 -5.88 -1.64 -5.52
N LEU A 137 -5.13 -1.33 -6.57
CA LEU A 137 -5.44 -0.26 -7.50
C LEU A 137 -6.13 -0.83 -8.74
N VAL A 138 -7.23 -0.26 -9.15
CA VAL A 138 -7.92 -0.61 -10.40
C VAL A 138 -7.12 -0.06 -11.58
N VAL A 139 -6.61 -0.96 -12.44
CA VAL A 139 -5.70 -0.57 -13.54
C VAL A 139 -6.30 -0.73 -14.95
N GLY A 140 -7.58 -1.07 -15.03
CA GLY A 140 -8.30 -1.26 -16.29
C GLY A 140 -8.42 -2.73 -16.70
N ASN A 141 -9.21 -2.99 -17.74
CA ASN A 141 -9.47 -4.33 -18.28
C ASN A 141 -9.93 -5.35 -17.22
N GLY A 142 -10.66 -4.90 -16.20
CA GLY A 142 -11.10 -5.75 -15.09
C GLY A 142 -9.97 -6.26 -14.20
N LEU A 143 -8.82 -5.58 -14.16
CA LEU A 143 -7.65 -5.95 -13.38
C LEU A 143 -7.43 -4.99 -12.20
N ILE A 144 -6.89 -5.54 -11.12
CA ILE A 144 -6.29 -4.80 -10.01
C ILE A 144 -4.79 -5.05 -9.97
N LEU A 145 -4.03 -4.01 -9.64
CA LEU A 145 -2.63 -4.09 -9.25
C LEU A 145 -2.57 -4.12 -7.73
N HIS A 146 -1.98 -5.15 -7.17
CA HIS A 146 -1.89 -5.32 -5.73
C HIS A 146 -0.66 -6.14 -5.31
N GLN A 147 -0.42 -6.21 -4.01
CA GLN A 147 0.67 -6.98 -3.43
C GLN A 147 0.23 -7.60 -2.11
N LEU A 148 0.30 -8.91 -2.00
CA LEU A 148 0.06 -9.66 -0.77
C LEU A 148 1.37 -9.96 -0.03
N GLU A 149 1.28 -10.08 1.28
CA GLU A 149 2.39 -10.56 2.11
C GLU A 149 2.93 -11.90 1.58
N GLY A 150 4.25 -12.02 1.50
CA GLY A 150 4.95 -13.19 0.96
C GLY A 150 4.79 -13.42 -0.54
N ARG A 151 4.27 -12.45 -1.29
CA ARG A 151 4.12 -12.55 -2.75
C ARG A 151 4.67 -11.32 -3.46
N TYR A 152 5.07 -11.51 -4.70
CA TYR A 152 5.42 -10.42 -5.60
C TYR A 152 4.19 -9.59 -5.99
N SER A 153 4.39 -8.30 -6.21
CA SER A 153 3.37 -7.41 -6.77
C SER A 153 2.94 -7.90 -8.16
N ARG A 154 1.64 -7.85 -8.44
CA ARG A 154 1.08 -8.37 -9.69
C ARG A 154 -0.27 -7.79 -10.05
N ARG A 155 -0.68 -7.99 -11.29
CA ARG A 155 -2.04 -7.74 -11.76
C ARG A 155 -2.85 -9.02 -11.70
N GLU A 156 -4.06 -8.92 -11.21
CA GLU A 156 -5.02 -10.04 -11.18
C GLU A 156 -6.41 -9.57 -11.60
N PRO A 157 -7.24 -10.47 -12.15
CA PRO A 157 -8.65 -10.19 -12.40
C PRO A 157 -9.35 -9.79 -11.09
N ILE A 158 -10.16 -8.72 -11.13
CA ILE A 158 -10.87 -8.21 -9.95
C ILE A 158 -12.01 -9.13 -9.48
N GLY A 159 -12.61 -9.89 -10.39
CA GLY A 159 -13.78 -10.73 -10.09
C GLY A 159 -13.63 -11.60 -8.84
N PRO A 160 -12.58 -12.42 -8.71
CA PRO A 160 -12.34 -13.23 -7.50
C PRO A 160 -12.18 -12.41 -6.22
N TRP A 161 -11.82 -11.12 -6.33
CA TRP A 161 -11.60 -10.23 -5.19
C TRP A 161 -12.87 -9.56 -4.68
N MET A 162 -13.95 -9.54 -5.47
CA MET A 162 -15.18 -8.80 -5.14
C MET A 162 -15.79 -9.19 -3.78
N SER A 163 -15.67 -10.45 -3.36
CA SER A 163 -16.15 -10.93 -2.06
C SER A 163 -15.32 -10.42 -0.87
N TYR A 164 -14.05 -10.09 -1.10
CA TYR A 164 -13.12 -9.56 -0.09
C TYR A 164 -13.20 -8.04 0.01
N ILE A 165 -13.56 -7.35 -1.08
CA ILE A 165 -13.65 -5.88 -1.13
C ILE A 165 -14.79 -5.41 -0.21
N ARG A 166 -14.47 -4.49 0.70
CA ARG A 166 -15.42 -3.86 1.62
C ARG A 166 -15.90 -2.52 1.09
N TYR A 167 -14.98 -1.69 0.61
CA TYR A 167 -15.28 -0.40 0.00
C TYR A 167 -14.33 -0.09 -1.14
N VAL A 168 -14.72 0.89 -1.93
CA VAL A 168 -13.92 1.47 -3.00
C VAL A 168 -13.74 2.95 -2.68
N ILE A 169 -12.55 3.46 -2.89
CA ILE A 169 -12.23 4.87 -2.64
C ILE A 169 -11.64 5.50 -3.89
N ARG A 170 -12.01 6.77 -4.14
CA ARG A 170 -11.51 7.59 -5.24
C ARG A 170 -10.87 8.85 -4.69
N HIS A 171 -9.69 9.17 -5.17
CA HIS A 171 -9.02 10.40 -4.79
C HIS A 171 -9.73 11.62 -5.38
N SER A 172 -9.81 12.72 -4.63
CA SER A 172 -10.51 13.96 -4.99
C SER A 172 -10.10 14.50 -6.36
N ARG A 173 -8.83 14.33 -6.74
CA ARG A 173 -8.31 14.68 -8.08
C ARG A 173 -9.10 14.02 -9.24
N PHE A 174 -9.73 12.88 -9.01
CA PHE A 174 -10.44 12.12 -10.04
C PHE A 174 -11.95 12.11 -9.82
N MET A 175 -12.48 13.00 -8.99
CA MET A 175 -13.93 13.03 -8.71
C MET A 175 -14.76 13.61 -9.85
N ASP A 176 -14.19 14.46 -10.71
CA ASP A 176 -14.93 14.99 -11.87
C ASP A 176 -15.19 13.85 -12.88
N ALA A 177 -16.46 13.48 -13.03
CA ALA A 177 -16.87 12.42 -13.95
C ALA A 177 -16.66 12.77 -15.44
N ARG A 178 -16.48 14.07 -15.74
CA ARG A 178 -16.20 14.56 -17.11
C ARG A 178 -14.75 14.35 -17.51
N GLU A 179 -13.84 14.21 -16.55
CA GLU A 179 -12.45 13.88 -16.85
C GLU A 179 -12.33 12.39 -17.22
N PRO A 180 -11.54 12.05 -18.25
CA PRO A 180 -11.28 10.67 -18.59
C PRO A 180 -10.60 9.95 -17.44
N ALA A 181 -10.90 8.66 -17.27
CA ALA A 181 -10.20 7.85 -16.30
C ALA A 181 -8.68 7.85 -16.61
N PRO A 182 -7.81 7.92 -15.57
CA PRO A 182 -6.37 7.96 -15.80
C PRO A 182 -5.88 6.69 -16.48
N VAL A 183 -4.83 6.82 -17.29
CA VAL A 183 -4.13 5.67 -17.86
C VAL A 183 -3.01 5.27 -16.92
N ILE A 184 -3.04 4.03 -16.42
CA ILE A 184 -2.01 3.50 -15.52
C ILE A 184 -1.10 2.58 -16.31
N ARG A 185 0.18 2.95 -16.38
CA ARG A 185 1.23 2.16 -17.03
C ARG A 185 1.89 1.28 -15.98
N VAL A 186 1.79 -0.02 -16.17
CA VAL A 186 2.38 -1.02 -15.25
C VAL A 186 3.36 -1.86 -16.05
N SER A 187 4.62 -1.61 -15.85
CA SER A 187 5.76 -2.35 -16.42
C SER A 187 6.60 -2.97 -15.32
#